data_5e6dc17282584345f50c91825cf9903a
#
_entry.id   5e6dc17282584345f50c91825cf9903a
#
_cell.length_a   1.000
_cell.length_b   1.000
_cell.length_c   1.000
_cell.angle_alpha   90.00
_cell.angle_beta   90.00
_cell.angle_gamma   90.00
#
_symmetry.space_group_name_H-M   'P 1'
#
loop_
_entity.id
_entity.type
_entity.pdbx_description
1 polymer ?
#
loop_
_entity_poly.entity_id
_entity_poly.type
_entity_poly.pdbx_seq_one_letter_code
_entity_poly.pdbx_strand_id
1 'polypeptide(L)'
;MTILLLADHDNASLSDQTAKALTAASKIGGDIHILVAGKAAKPAAEQAARLAGVSKVLLAESDELANNLAEPLADLIVSLAGSYDTILSAATSVGKNVLPRVAALLDVAQVSEIIEVISADTFKRPIYAGNAIQTVQASDAKKVITVRTASFASAPEGGSATVEAIPAVSDPGLSTFVGDALSASDRPELTSAKIIISGGRALGSAEKFREVILPLADKLGAAVGASRAAVDAGYAPNDWQVGQTGKVVAPQLYIACGISGAIQHLAGMKDSKVIVAINKDEEAPIFQVADYGLVADLFDALPELQKAL
;
A
#
# COMPACT_ATOMS: atom_id res chain seq x y z
N MET A 1 -7.42 8.28 24.81
CA MET A 1 -6.52 7.48 23.94
C MET A 1 -6.07 8.38 22.81
N THR A 2 -4.79 8.43 22.57
CA THR A 2 -4.17 9.29 21.54
C THR A 2 -3.41 8.42 20.55
N ILE A 3 -3.60 8.68 19.27
CA ILE A 3 -3.05 7.90 18.16
C ILE A 3 -2.05 8.74 17.38
N LEU A 4 -0.88 8.20 17.10
CA LEU A 4 0.08 8.74 16.16
C LEU A 4 0.03 7.96 14.84
N LEU A 5 -0.38 8.61 13.76
CA LEU A 5 -0.37 8.05 12.42
C LEU A 5 0.84 8.60 11.66
N LEU A 6 1.80 7.74 11.32
CA LEU A 6 2.88 8.11 10.40
C LEU A 6 2.32 8.26 8.99
N ALA A 7 2.49 9.44 8.40
CA ALA A 7 2.10 9.72 7.02
C ALA A 7 3.04 9.03 6.02
N ASP A 8 2.45 8.59 4.92
CA ASP A 8 3.15 8.20 3.70
C ASP A 8 3.02 9.35 2.69
N HIS A 9 4.13 9.87 2.19
CA HIS A 9 4.19 11.06 1.32
C HIS A 9 5.52 11.11 0.56
N ASP A 10 5.56 11.95 -0.49
CA ASP A 10 6.75 12.22 -1.29
C ASP A 10 7.39 13.60 -0.99
N ASN A 11 7.16 14.15 0.18
CA ASN A 11 7.44 15.51 0.65
C ASN A 11 6.52 16.60 0.04
N ALA A 12 6.08 16.47 -1.20
CA ALA A 12 5.21 17.45 -1.86
C ALA A 12 3.73 17.12 -1.74
N SER A 13 3.39 15.83 -1.79
CA SER A 13 2.02 15.33 -1.77
C SER A 13 1.82 14.22 -0.75
N LEU A 14 0.65 14.23 -0.12
CA LEU A 14 0.21 13.17 0.79
C LEU A 14 -0.28 11.96 -0.01
N SER A 15 0.17 10.77 0.35
CA SER A 15 -0.30 9.54 -0.27
C SER A 15 -1.73 9.20 0.21
N ASP A 16 -2.57 8.69 -0.71
CA ASP A 16 -3.90 8.14 -0.39
C ASP A 16 -3.83 6.99 0.64
N GLN A 17 -2.69 6.32 0.74
CA GLN A 17 -2.45 5.29 1.75
C GLN A 17 -2.57 5.85 3.18
N THR A 18 -2.17 7.10 3.40
CA THR A 18 -2.35 7.81 4.68
C THR A 18 -3.84 8.02 4.98
N ALA A 19 -4.63 8.46 4.01
CA ALA A 19 -6.07 8.66 4.18
C ALA A 19 -6.80 7.34 4.49
N LYS A 20 -6.40 6.23 3.88
CA LYS A 20 -6.93 4.90 4.18
C LYS A 20 -6.53 4.41 5.57
N ALA A 21 -5.28 4.62 5.98
CA ALA A 21 -4.81 4.30 7.33
C ALA A 21 -5.52 5.15 8.40
N LEU A 22 -5.84 6.41 8.09
CA LEU A 22 -6.64 7.28 8.95
C LEU A 22 -8.05 6.70 9.21
N THR A 23 -8.68 6.07 8.21
CA THR A 23 -9.96 5.38 8.42
C THR A 23 -9.85 4.24 9.44
N ALA A 24 -8.76 3.47 9.41
CA ALA A 24 -8.48 2.46 10.43
C ALA A 24 -8.26 3.11 11.81
N ALA A 25 -7.48 4.18 11.89
CA ALA A 25 -7.25 4.94 13.12
C ALA A 25 -8.56 5.46 13.72
N SER A 26 -9.45 6.01 12.89
CA SER A 26 -10.76 6.51 13.32
C SER A 26 -11.64 5.41 13.93
N LYS A 27 -11.54 4.17 13.43
CA LYS A 27 -12.25 3.02 14.01
C LYS A 27 -11.68 2.55 15.34
N ILE A 28 -10.37 2.73 15.57
CA ILE A 28 -9.73 2.49 16.87
C ILE A 28 -10.27 3.50 17.90
N GLY A 29 -10.47 4.75 17.47
CA GLY A 29 -11.05 5.82 18.28
C GLY A 29 -10.01 6.60 19.10
N GLY A 30 -10.36 7.83 19.48
CA GLY A 30 -9.52 8.76 20.22
C GLY A 30 -8.99 9.91 19.34
N ASP A 31 -8.11 10.72 19.91
CA ASP A 31 -7.50 11.84 19.18
C ASP A 31 -6.42 11.34 18.23
N ILE A 32 -6.50 11.75 16.96
CA ILE A 32 -5.57 11.31 15.93
C ILE A 32 -4.67 12.47 15.53
N HIS A 33 -3.37 12.27 15.74
CA HIS A 33 -2.33 13.13 15.25
C HIS A 33 -1.61 12.47 14.06
N ILE A 34 -1.38 13.22 12.99
CA ILE A 34 -0.60 12.75 11.86
C ILE A 34 0.82 13.29 11.97
N LEU A 35 1.82 12.40 11.92
CA LEU A 35 3.23 12.77 11.81
C LEU A 35 3.62 12.84 10.34
N VAL A 36 4.02 14.01 9.87
CA VAL A 36 4.66 14.23 8.57
C VAL A 36 6.11 14.56 8.82
N ALA A 37 7.00 13.68 8.38
CA ALA A 37 8.43 13.80 8.64
C ALA A 37 9.20 13.72 7.33
N GLY A 38 9.94 14.76 6.96
CA GLY A 38 10.62 14.81 5.66
C GLY A 38 11.47 16.06 5.48
N LYS A 39 11.78 16.37 4.22
CA LYS A 39 12.46 17.61 3.82
C LYS A 39 11.49 18.45 2.99
N ALA A 40 11.27 19.71 3.40
CA ALA A 40 10.30 20.61 2.78
C ALA A 40 8.90 19.97 2.64
N ALA A 41 8.48 19.19 3.67
CA ALA A 41 7.26 18.38 3.65
C ALA A 41 5.99 19.16 4.09
N LYS A 42 6.08 20.48 4.28
CA LYS A 42 4.96 21.33 4.62
C LYS A 42 3.74 21.18 3.69
N PRO A 43 3.88 21.06 2.34
CA PRO A 43 2.72 20.85 1.48
C PRO A 43 1.96 19.56 1.78
N ALA A 44 2.67 18.46 2.08
CA ALA A 44 2.04 17.19 2.50
C ALA A 44 1.34 17.33 3.87
N ALA A 45 1.94 18.08 4.81
CA ALA A 45 1.33 18.35 6.11
C ALA A 45 0.04 19.18 6.00
N GLU A 46 0.00 20.17 5.11
CA GLU A 46 -1.20 20.95 4.83
C GLU A 46 -2.32 20.10 4.19
N GLN A 47 -1.97 19.10 3.37
CA GLN A 47 -2.94 18.14 2.84
C GLN A 47 -3.45 17.22 3.94
N ALA A 48 -2.58 16.72 4.82
CA ALA A 48 -2.96 15.90 5.97
C ALA A 48 -3.93 16.64 6.90
N ALA A 49 -3.73 17.94 7.11
CA ALA A 49 -4.58 18.78 7.95
C ALA A 49 -6.01 18.95 7.41
N ARG A 50 -6.23 18.70 6.10
CA ARG A 50 -7.56 18.76 5.46
C ARG A 50 -8.36 17.49 5.59
N LEU A 51 -7.75 16.38 6.04
CA LEU A 51 -8.46 15.13 6.22
C LEU A 51 -9.40 15.21 7.42
N ALA A 52 -10.62 14.72 7.26
CA ALA A 52 -11.60 14.68 8.34
C ALA A 52 -11.17 13.69 9.42
N GLY A 53 -11.33 14.08 10.68
CA GLY A 53 -11.00 13.23 11.84
C GLY A 53 -9.57 13.42 12.36
N VAL A 54 -8.75 14.26 11.72
CA VAL A 54 -7.42 14.64 12.21
C VAL A 54 -7.55 15.77 13.24
N SER A 55 -6.99 15.58 14.42
CA SER A 55 -6.99 16.59 15.49
C SER A 55 -5.79 17.54 15.38
N LYS A 56 -4.64 17.01 14.93
CA LYS A 56 -3.38 17.75 14.80
C LYS A 56 -2.46 17.10 13.78
N VAL A 57 -1.65 17.90 13.12
CA VAL A 57 -0.53 17.44 12.30
C VAL A 57 0.78 17.89 12.93
N LEU A 58 1.69 16.95 13.17
CA LEU A 58 3.06 17.21 13.61
C LEU A 58 3.97 17.22 12.40
N LEU A 59 4.67 18.31 12.16
CA LEU A 59 5.60 18.47 11.04
C LEU A 59 7.04 18.49 11.57
N ALA A 60 7.82 17.47 11.22
CA ALA A 60 9.25 17.41 11.48
C ALA A 60 10.02 17.55 10.16
N GLU A 61 10.81 18.60 10.03
CA GLU A 61 11.58 18.88 8.82
C GLU A 61 13.07 18.85 9.09
N SER A 62 13.80 17.99 8.36
CA SER A 62 15.26 17.99 8.31
C SER A 62 15.78 17.28 7.07
N ASP A 63 17.06 17.48 6.75
CA ASP A 63 17.70 16.79 5.64
C ASP A 63 17.81 15.28 5.89
N GLU A 64 17.98 14.86 7.14
CA GLU A 64 18.07 13.46 7.55
C GLU A 64 16.78 12.68 7.34
N LEU A 65 15.64 13.38 7.33
CA LEU A 65 14.31 12.77 7.11
C LEU A 65 13.89 12.73 5.64
N ALA A 66 14.71 13.27 4.72
CA ALA A 66 14.35 13.45 3.31
C ALA A 66 14.00 12.13 2.58
N ASN A 67 14.62 11.01 2.98
CA ASN A 67 14.60 9.75 2.23
C ASN A 67 13.94 8.59 3.02
N ASN A 68 13.19 8.88 4.06
CA ASN A 68 12.47 7.91 4.88
C ASN A 68 13.35 6.76 5.41
N LEU A 69 14.62 7.04 5.76
CA LEU A 69 15.47 6.07 6.44
C LEU A 69 14.83 5.65 7.76
N ALA A 70 14.86 4.34 8.02
CA ALA A 70 14.13 3.78 9.16
C ALA A 70 14.69 4.24 10.51
N GLU A 71 16.00 4.45 10.59
CA GLU A 71 16.67 4.77 11.84
C GLU A 71 16.28 6.15 12.36
N PRO A 72 16.49 7.27 11.64
CA PRO A 72 16.11 8.58 12.16
C PRO A 72 14.60 8.71 12.32
N LEU A 73 13.81 8.09 11.42
CA LEU A 73 12.35 8.17 11.50
C LEU A 73 11.79 7.37 12.70
N ALA A 74 12.34 6.19 12.99
CA ALA A 74 11.96 5.43 14.16
C ALA A 74 12.36 6.13 15.47
N ASP A 75 13.56 6.73 15.54
CA ASP A 75 14.02 7.45 16.71
C ASP A 75 13.13 8.68 16.97
N LEU A 76 12.69 9.40 15.93
CA LEU A 76 11.71 10.47 16.04
C LEU A 76 10.39 9.96 16.64
N ILE A 77 9.83 8.86 16.10
CA ILE A 77 8.58 8.29 16.59
C ILE A 77 8.71 7.85 18.05
N VAL A 78 9.82 7.19 18.41
CA VAL A 78 10.09 6.75 19.78
C VAL A 78 10.18 7.93 20.75
N SER A 79 10.79 9.06 20.33
CA SER A 79 10.85 10.28 21.16
C SER A 79 9.47 10.85 21.47
N LEU A 80 8.50 10.66 20.58
CA LEU A 80 7.12 11.11 20.72
C LEU A 80 6.24 10.10 21.46
N ALA A 81 6.62 8.81 21.49
CA ALA A 81 5.80 7.69 21.91
C ALA A 81 5.23 7.82 23.33
N GLY A 82 5.87 8.64 24.22
CA GLY A 82 5.38 8.89 25.58
C GLY A 82 3.96 9.45 25.63
N SER A 83 3.53 10.17 24.60
CA SER A 83 2.23 10.85 24.51
C SER A 83 1.16 10.06 23.75
N TYR A 84 1.48 8.85 23.25
CA TYR A 84 0.59 8.08 22.40
C TYR A 84 0.36 6.67 22.92
N ASP A 85 -0.88 6.21 22.86
CA ASP A 85 -1.27 4.84 23.19
C ASP A 85 -1.14 3.90 21.99
N THR A 86 -1.31 4.44 20.79
CA THR A 86 -1.26 3.69 19.53
C THR A 86 -0.41 4.45 18.51
N ILE A 87 0.48 3.73 17.86
CA ILE A 87 1.31 4.21 16.76
C ILE A 87 0.99 3.34 15.54
N LEU A 88 0.59 3.95 14.45
CA LEU A 88 0.26 3.19 13.25
C LEU A 88 0.74 3.86 11.96
N SER A 89 0.82 3.06 10.90
CA SER A 89 1.07 3.53 9.54
C SER A 89 0.38 2.64 8.52
N ALA A 90 0.28 3.10 7.28
CA ALA A 90 -0.01 2.25 6.15
C ALA A 90 1.06 1.14 6.02
N ALA A 91 0.68 -0.07 5.59
CA ALA A 91 1.60 -1.18 5.34
C ALA A 91 2.32 -1.03 3.98
N THR A 92 2.83 0.15 3.69
CA THR A 92 3.70 0.47 2.56
C THR A 92 5.15 0.06 2.84
N SER A 93 6.05 0.27 1.89
CA SER A 93 7.49 0.03 2.10
C SER A 93 8.03 0.83 3.30
N VAL A 94 7.60 2.09 3.45
CA VAL A 94 7.99 2.95 4.59
C VAL A 94 7.47 2.37 5.90
N GLY A 95 6.15 2.12 6.01
CA GLY A 95 5.57 1.60 7.24
C GLY A 95 6.12 0.24 7.65
N LYS A 96 6.34 -0.66 6.69
CA LYS A 96 6.93 -2.00 6.92
C LYS A 96 8.41 -1.95 7.31
N ASN A 97 9.12 -0.90 6.94
CA ASN A 97 10.52 -0.70 7.32
C ASN A 97 10.64 -0.03 8.70
N VAL A 98 9.83 0.98 8.98
CA VAL A 98 9.94 1.82 10.18
C VAL A 98 9.28 1.21 11.41
N LEU A 99 8.02 0.76 11.28
CA LEU A 99 7.21 0.35 12.45
C LEU A 99 7.78 -0.87 13.21
N PRO A 100 8.37 -1.90 12.56
CA PRO A 100 8.98 -3.01 13.30
C PRO A 100 10.16 -2.54 14.17
N ARG A 101 10.93 -1.55 13.69
CA ARG A 101 12.01 -0.93 14.47
C ARG A 101 11.46 -0.14 15.66
N VAL A 102 10.39 0.63 15.46
CA VAL A 102 9.69 1.34 16.55
C VAL A 102 9.20 0.35 17.61
N ALA A 103 8.55 -0.74 17.20
CA ALA A 103 8.06 -1.76 18.12
C ALA A 103 9.20 -2.38 18.95
N ALA A 104 10.32 -2.72 18.29
CA ALA A 104 11.50 -3.28 18.97
C ALA A 104 12.13 -2.29 19.96
N LEU A 105 12.24 -1.01 19.61
CA LEU A 105 12.78 0.03 20.49
C LEU A 105 11.87 0.33 21.69
N LEU A 106 10.56 0.13 21.53
CA LEU A 106 9.58 0.29 22.62
C LEU A 106 9.35 -1.00 23.42
N ASP A 107 9.99 -2.10 23.05
CA ASP A 107 9.81 -3.45 23.64
C ASP A 107 8.35 -3.91 23.66
N VAL A 108 7.64 -3.74 22.51
CA VAL A 108 6.25 -4.14 22.33
C VAL A 108 6.07 -4.97 21.05
N ALA A 109 5.00 -5.76 20.99
CA ALA A 109 4.65 -6.50 19.79
C ALA A 109 4.04 -5.60 18.72
N GLN A 110 4.37 -5.86 17.44
CA GLN A 110 3.69 -5.23 16.31
C GLN A 110 2.53 -6.09 15.80
N VAL A 111 1.36 -5.48 15.60
CA VAL A 111 0.26 -6.10 14.86
C VAL A 111 0.35 -5.67 13.39
N SER A 112 0.80 -6.60 12.54
CA SER A 112 1.07 -6.29 11.13
C SER A 112 -0.14 -6.48 10.24
N GLU A 113 -0.33 -5.56 9.29
CA GLU A 113 -1.28 -5.66 8.16
C GLU A 113 -2.73 -5.93 8.59
N ILE A 114 -3.26 -5.17 9.54
CA ILE A 114 -4.65 -5.30 9.93
C ILE A 114 -5.59 -4.97 8.77
N ILE A 115 -6.69 -5.74 8.67
CA ILE A 115 -7.75 -5.57 7.67
C ILE A 115 -9.08 -5.13 8.29
N GLU A 116 -9.23 -5.27 9.60
CA GLU A 116 -10.42 -4.88 10.33
C GLU A 116 -10.05 -4.49 11.76
N VAL A 117 -10.72 -3.48 12.29
CA VAL A 117 -10.67 -3.06 13.68
C VAL A 117 -11.95 -3.54 14.36
N ILE A 118 -11.83 -4.41 15.37
CA ILE A 118 -12.95 -4.93 16.18
C ILE A 118 -13.15 -4.06 17.42
N SER A 119 -12.03 -3.69 18.06
CA SER A 119 -12.00 -2.78 19.22
C SER A 119 -10.68 -2.01 19.24
N ALA A 120 -10.46 -1.19 20.26
CA ALA A 120 -9.24 -0.40 20.42
C ALA A 120 -7.96 -1.25 20.55
N ASP A 121 -8.08 -2.53 20.85
CA ASP A 121 -6.96 -3.46 21.06
C ASP A 121 -7.07 -4.78 20.28
N THR A 122 -8.18 -4.98 19.54
CA THR A 122 -8.48 -6.24 18.86
C THR A 122 -8.67 -6.01 17.37
N PHE A 123 -7.95 -6.81 16.57
CA PHE A 123 -7.82 -6.60 15.13
C PHE A 123 -7.93 -7.93 14.39
N LYS A 124 -8.35 -7.89 13.12
CA LYS A 124 -8.19 -9.01 12.20
C LYS A 124 -7.03 -8.77 11.26
N ARG A 125 -6.28 -9.82 10.96
CA ARG A 125 -5.18 -9.80 9.99
C ARG A 125 -5.13 -11.09 9.18
N PRO A 126 -4.71 -11.05 7.91
CA PRO A 126 -4.51 -12.25 7.13
C PRO A 126 -3.19 -12.93 7.52
N ILE A 127 -3.23 -14.27 7.53
CA ILE A 127 -2.06 -15.15 7.68
C ILE A 127 -2.10 -16.21 6.60
N TYR A 128 -1.00 -16.96 6.41
CA TYR A 128 -0.87 -17.98 5.34
C TYR A 128 -1.24 -17.44 3.96
N ALA A 129 -0.64 -16.30 3.57
CA ALA A 129 -0.92 -15.61 2.31
C ALA A 129 -2.42 -15.23 2.13
N GLY A 130 -3.13 -15.01 3.24
CA GLY A 130 -4.55 -14.63 3.23
C GLY A 130 -5.53 -15.80 3.16
N ASN A 131 -5.06 -17.05 3.27
CA ASN A 131 -5.94 -18.23 3.35
C ASN A 131 -6.64 -18.37 4.70
N ALA A 132 -6.11 -17.71 5.73
CA ALA A 132 -6.73 -17.64 7.03
C ALA A 132 -6.75 -16.19 7.53
N ILE A 133 -7.79 -15.85 8.29
CA ILE A 133 -7.91 -14.56 8.98
C ILE A 133 -7.77 -14.83 10.48
N GLN A 134 -6.78 -14.21 11.07
CA GLN A 134 -6.51 -14.29 12.50
C GLN A 134 -7.11 -13.09 13.21
N THR A 135 -7.83 -13.32 14.31
CA THR A 135 -8.18 -12.27 15.28
C THR A 135 -7.06 -12.19 16.32
N VAL A 136 -6.52 -11.00 16.53
CA VAL A 136 -5.40 -10.72 17.43
C VAL A 136 -5.83 -9.66 18.43
N GLN A 137 -5.56 -9.89 19.71
CA GLN A 137 -5.68 -8.89 20.76
C GLN A 137 -4.28 -8.46 21.20
N ALA A 138 -3.99 -7.16 21.14
CA ALA A 138 -2.75 -6.57 21.61
C ALA A 138 -2.86 -6.28 23.11
N SER A 139 -2.07 -6.96 23.92
CA SER A 139 -2.06 -6.82 25.40
C SER A 139 -1.09 -5.74 25.89
N ASP A 140 -0.18 -5.30 25.05
CA ASP A 140 0.82 -4.27 25.41
C ASP A 140 0.15 -2.93 25.72
N ALA A 141 0.76 -2.16 26.59
CA ALA A 141 0.28 -0.81 26.93
C ALA A 141 0.28 0.13 25.73
N LYS A 142 1.29 -0.01 24.85
CA LYS A 142 1.39 0.72 23.59
C LYS A 142 1.18 -0.25 22.41
N LYS A 143 0.42 0.17 21.42
CA LYS A 143 0.14 -0.66 20.24
C LYS A 143 0.89 -0.10 19.04
N VAL A 144 1.64 -0.94 18.34
CA VAL A 144 2.31 -0.60 17.08
C VAL A 144 1.66 -1.43 15.97
N ILE A 145 1.09 -0.74 14.96
CA ILE A 145 0.18 -1.36 14.00
C ILE A 145 0.53 -0.93 12.57
N THR A 146 0.59 -1.87 11.63
CA THR A 146 0.53 -1.53 10.21
C THR A 146 -0.82 -1.89 9.61
N VAL A 147 -1.36 -1.03 8.74
CA VAL A 147 -2.70 -1.13 8.16
C VAL A 147 -2.62 -1.59 6.71
N ARG A 148 -3.30 -2.67 6.36
CA ARG A 148 -3.51 -3.07 4.95
C ARG A 148 -4.53 -2.15 4.33
N THR A 149 -4.08 -1.11 3.66
CA THR A 149 -4.90 -0.01 3.15
C THR A 149 -5.93 -0.43 2.11
N ALA A 150 -5.70 -1.52 1.40
CA ALA A 150 -6.66 -2.13 0.48
C ALA A 150 -8.02 -2.48 1.14
N SER A 151 -8.03 -2.71 2.47
CA SER A 151 -9.23 -3.08 3.23
C SER A 151 -9.99 -1.88 3.81
N PHE A 152 -9.53 -0.66 3.58
CA PHE A 152 -10.12 0.55 4.14
C PHE A 152 -10.38 1.59 3.05
N ALA A 153 -11.53 2.26 3.12
CA ALA A 153 -11.80 3.40 2.26
C ALA A 153 -10.94 4.61 2.68
N SER A 154 -10.63 5.49 1.74
CA SER A 154 -9.94 6.74 2.06
C SER A 154 -10.82 7.62 2.94
N ALA A 155 -10.25 8.24 3.96
CA ALA A 155 -10.90 9.27 4.74
C ALA A 155 -11.23 10.48 3.85
N PRO A 156 -12.41 11.09 4.00
CA PRO A 156 -12.78 12.26 3.20
C PRO A 156 -12.01 13.50 3.64
N GLU A 157 -11.95 14.49 2.77
CA GLU A 157 -11.56 15.84 3.13
C GLU A 157 -12.65 16.52 3.98
N GLY A 158 -12.34 17.67 4.56
CA GLY A 158 -13.25 18.47 5.38
C GLY A 158 -12.72 18.78 6.78
N GLY A 159 -11.48 18.35 7.07
CA GLY A 159 -10.75 18.72 8.28
C GLY A 159 -10.11 20.11 8.19
N SER A 160 -9.71 20.61 9.35
CA SER A 160 -8.98 21.89 9.50
C SER A 160 -8.01 21.82 10.68
N ALA A 161 -7.26 20.73 10.77
CA ALA A 161 -6.30 20.51 11.86
C ALA A 161 -5.17 21.54 11.83
N THR A 162 -4.63 21.87 12.99
CA THR A 162 -3.45 22.72 13.08
C THR A 162 -2.19 21.93 12.72
N VAL A 163 -1.29 22.56 11.95
CA VAL A 163 0.04 22.03 11.68
C VAL A 163 1.00 22.64 12.71
N GLU A 164 1.60 21.77 13.53
CA GLU A 164 2.58 22.14 14.56
C GLU A 164 3.96 21.67 14.14
N ALA A 165 4.90 22.59 14.02
CA ALA A 165 6.29 22.25 13.77
C ALA A 165 6.92 21.67 15.05
N ILE A 166 7.57 20.51 14.91
CA ILE A 166 8.29 19.84 15.98
C ILE A 166 9.77 19.69 15.61
N PRO A 167 10.68 19.64 16.59
CA PRO A 167 12.08 19.37 16.29
C PRO A 167 12.28 17.97 15.70
N ALA A 168 13.15 17.89 14.70
CA ALA A 168 13.67 16.60 14.24
C ALA A 168 14.69 16.03 15.24
N VAL A 169 14.91 14.74 15.19
CA VAL A 169 16.00 14.07 15.94
C VAL A 169 17.22 13.93 15.04
N SER A 170 18.40 13.82 15.66
CA SER A 170 19.64 13.59 14.93
C SER A 170 19.64 12.20 14.28
N ASP A 171 20.24 12.07 13.10
CA ASP A 171 20.48 10.78 12.47
C ASP A 171 21.52 9.98 13.28
N PRO A 172 21.21 8.73 13.71
CA PRO A 172 22.19 7.88 14.39
C PRO A 172 23.35 7.41 13.49
N GLY A 173 23.31 7.70 12.18
CA GLY A 173 24.37 7.36 11.23
C GLY A 173 24.57 5.85 10.97
N LEU A 174 23.51 5.05 11.13
CA LEU A 174 23.56 3.60 10.96
C LEU A 174 23.36 3.16 9.52
N SER A 175 22.68 3.97 8.72
CA SER A 175 22.49 3.78 7.29
C SER A 175 22.68 5.08 6.53
N THR A 176 22.90 4.98 5.22
CA THR A 176 23.09 6.15 4.34
C THR A 176 22.30 5.95 3.07
N PHE A 177 21.55 6.97 2.67
CA PHE A 177 20.87 6.97 1.39
C PHE A 177 21.88 7.13 0.26
N VAL A 178 21.84 6.21 -0.72
CA VAL A 178 22.74 6.23 -1.88
C VAL A 178 22.05 6.80 -3.11
N GLY A 179 20.80 6.42 -3.35
CA GLY A 179 20.02 6.90 -4.48
C GLY A 179 18.84 5.99 -4.79
N ASP A 180 17.86 6.54 -5.50
CA ASP A 180 16.71 5.81 -6.05
C ASP A 180 16.87 5.62 -7.56
N ALA A 181 16.46 4.46 -8.05
CA ALA A 181 16.26 4.19 -9.46
C ALA A 181 14.75 4.13 -9.73
N LEU A 182 14.14 5.28 -9.96
CA LEU A 182 12.70 5.38 -10.19
C LEU A 182 12.39 5.13 -11.67
N SER A 183 11.40 4.29 -11.94
CA SER A 183 10.81 4.18 -13.28
C SER A 183 9.79 5.31 -13.45
N ALA A 184 10.02 6.19 -14.43
CA ALA A 184 9.04 7.20 -14.80
C ALA A 184 7.88 6.51 -15.55
N SER A 185 6.66 6.68 -15.06
CA SER A 185 5.44 6.22 -15.73
C SER A 185 4.36 7.27 -15.59
N ASP A 186 3.72 7.61 -16.71
CA ASP A 186 2.54 8.49 -16.73
C ASP A 186 1.24 7.73 -16.33
N ARG A 187 1.33 6.42 -16.07
CA ARG A 187 0.18 5.60 -15.65
C ARG A 187 -0.09 5.70 -14.17
N PRO A 188 -1.35 5.47 -13.75
CA PRO A 188 -1.69 5.45 -12.33
C PRO A 188 -0.83 4.46 -11.54
N GLU A 189 -0.52 4.80 -10.30
CA GLU A 189 0.14 3.90 -9.37
C GLU A 189 -0.75 2.69 -9.02
N LEU A 190 -0.16 1.48 -9.00
CA LEU A 190 -0.87 0.23 -8.70
C LEU A 190 -1.68 0.27 -7.40
N THR A 191 -1.12 0.88 -6.36
CA THR A 191 -1.73 0.89 -5.02
C THR A 191 -2.94 1.82 -4.89
N SER A 192 -3.11 2.76 -5.83
CA SER A 192 -4.19 3.75 -5.84
C SER A 192 -5.12 3.63 -7.05
N ALA A 193 -4.74 2.85 -8.06
CA ALA A 193 -5.49 2.72 -9.31
C ALA A 193 -6.88 2.09 -9.10
N LYS A 194 -7.89 2.63 -9.80
CA LYS A 194 -9.24 2.07 -9.82
C LYS A 194 -9.37 0.87 -10.75
N ILE A 195 -8.56 0.82 -11.79
CA ILE A 195 -8.53 -0.27 -12.77
C ILE A 195 -7.08 -0.75 -12.90
N ILE A 196 -6.87 -2.05 -12.85
CA ILE A 196 -5.57 -2.68 -13.05
C ILE A 196 -5.69 -3.76 -14.12
N ILE A 197 -4.76 -3.75 -15.07
CA ILE A 197 -4.58 -4.85 -16.02
C ILE A 197 -3.24 -5.50 -15.72
N SER A 198 -3.26 -6.79 -15.43
CA SER A 198 -2.07 -7.52 -15.02
C SER A 198 -1.74 -8.66 -15.98
N GLY A 199 -0.48 -8.68 -16.42
CA GLY A 199 0.01 -9.69 -17.36
C GLY A 199 0.79 -10.82 -16.67
N GLY A 200 0.54 -12.05 -17.12
CA GLY A 200 1.24 -13.23 -16.66
C GLY A 200 2.36 -13.69 -17.60
N ARG A 201 3.06 -14.77 -17.18
CA ARG A 201 4.11 -15.39 -18.01
C ARG A 201 3.61 -15.95 -19.36
N ALA A 202 2.30 -16.19 -19.50
CA ALA A 202 1.69 -16.64 -20.75
C ALA A 202 1.84 -15.65 -21.90
N LEU A 203 2.19 -14.39 -21.63
CA LEU A 203 2.52 -13.39 -22.67
C LEU A 203 3.80 -13.71 -23.44
N GLY A 204 4.71 -14.53 -22.91
CA GLY A 204 5.82 -15.13 -23.63
C GLY A 204 7.04 -14.26 -23.82
N SER A 205 6.92 -12.94 -23.92
CA SER A 205 8.05 -12.00 -24.00
C SER A 205 7.71 -10.59 -23.52
N ALA A 206 8.72 -9.76 -23.31
CA ALA A 206 8.56 -8.35 -22.94
C ALA A 206 7.92 -7.53 -24.07
N GLU A 207 8.22 -7.84 -25.33
CA GLU A 207 7.63 -7.20 -26.50
C GLU A 207 6.14 -7.46 -26.56
N LYS A 208 5.73 -8.74 -26.48
CA LYS A 208 4.32 -9.15 -26.49
C LYS A 208 3.56 -8.61 -25.29
N PHE A 209 4.20 -8.57 -24.10
CA PHE A 209 3.62 -7.93 -22.92
C PHE A 209 3.24 -6.46 -23.22
N ARG A 210 4.17 -5.71 -23.83
CA ARG A 210 3.94 -4.31 -24.16
C ARG A 210 2.90 -4.14 -25.28
N GLU A 211 2.96 -4.95 -26.31
CA GLU A 211 2.05 -4.87 -27.47
C GLU A 211 0.58 -5.11 -27.09
N VAL A 212 0.33 -5.99 -26.12
CA VAL A 212 -1.05 -6.43 -25.81
C VAL A 212 -1.59 -5.75 -24.56
N ILE A 213 -0.78 -5.59 -23.52
CA ILE A 213 -1.24 -5.03 -22.24
C ILE A 213 -1.29 -3.50 -22.25
N LEU A 214 -0.23 -2.84 -22.77
CA LEU A 214 -0.14 -1.40 -22.64
C LEU A 214 -1.23 -0.64 -23.39
N PRO A 215 -1.59 -0.97 -24.66
CA PRO A 215 -2.63 -0.26 -25.37
C PRO A 215 -4.02 -0.38 -24.73
N LEU A 216 -4.31 -1.55 -24.12
CA LEU A 216 -5.55 -1.75 -23.40
C LEU A 216 -5.56 -0.96 -22.09
N ALA A 217 -4.43 -0.94 -21.37
CA ALA A 217 -4.28 -0.15 -20.15
C ALA A 217 -4.43 1.35 -20.42
N ASP A 218 -3.82 1.86 -21.48
CA ASP A 218 -3.92 3.27 -21.87
C ASP A 218 -5.37 3.65 -22.23
N LYS A 219 -6.09 2.78 -22.94
CA LYS A 219 -7.48 3.01 -23.31
C LYS A 219 -8.43 3.06 -22.10
N LEU A 220 -8.15 2.28 -21.05
CA LEU A 220 -8.93 2.24 -19.83
C LEU A 220 -8.43 3.21 -18.74
N GLY A 221 -7.33 3.92 -18.96
CA GLY A 221 -6.68 4.71 -17.91
C GLY A 221 -6.25 3.84 -16.72
N ALA A 222 -5.85 2.59 -17.00
CA ALA A 222 -5.55 1.58 -16.00
C ALA A 222 -4.06 1.58 -15.60
N ALA A 223 -3.78 1.19 -14.36
CA ALA A 223 -2.44 0.79 -13.99
C ALA A 223 -2.08 -0.58 -14.57
N VAL A 224 -0.80 -0.80 -14.79
CA VAL A 224 -0.28 -2.07 -15.31
C VAL A 224 0.37 -2.86 -14.19
N GLY A 225 -0.10 -4.09 -13.99
CA GLY A 225 0.47 -5.06 -13.09
C GLY A 225 1.14 -6.22 -13.81
N ALA A 226 1.91 -6.99 -13.08
CA ALA A 226 2.53 -8.21 -13.58
C ALA A 226 2.58 -9.29 -12.50
N SER A 227 2.54 -10.55 -12.94
CA SER A 227 2.84 -11.66 -12.03
C SER A 227 4.34 -11.71 -11.73
N ARG A 228 4.73 -12.27 -10.57
CA ARG A 228 6.14 -12.49 -10.25
C ARG A 228 6.86 -13.25 -11.37
N ALA A 229 6.24 -14.28 -11.95
CA ALA A 229 6.83 -15.06 -13.02
C ALA A 229 7.08 -14.25 -14.31
N ALA A 230 6.27 -13.21 -14.59
CA ALA A 230 6.51 -12.29 -15.71
C ALA A 230 7.65 -11.31 -15.40
N VAL A 231 7.74 -10.83 -14.17
CA VAL A 231 8.84 -9.96 -13.71
C VAL A 231 10.17 -10.74 -13.70
N ASP A 232 10.21 -11.92 -13.11
CA ASP A 232 11.40 -12.77 -13.07
C ASP A 232 11.90 -13.15 -14.49
N ALA A 233 10.98 -13.25 -15.46
CA ALA A 233 11.29 -13.47 -16.88
C ALA A 233 11.69 -12.19 -17.64
N GLY A 234 11.70 -11.02 -16.99
CA GLY A 234 12.07 -9.73 -17.58
C GLY A 234 11.01 -9.12 -18.49
N TYR A 235 9.71 -9.54 -18.39
CA TYR A 235 8.65 -8.99 -19.24
C TYR A 235 8.14 -7.64 -18.72
N ALA A 236 8.25 -7.43 -17.41
CA ALA A 236 7.80 -6.22 -16.72
C ALA A 236 8.80 -5.81 -15.63
N PRO A 237 8.88 -4.53 -15.28
CA PRO A 237 9.73 -4.06 -14.21
C PRO A 237 9.21 -4.55 -12.83
N ASN A 238 10.09 -4.56 -11.83
CA ASN A 238 9.79 -5.09 -10.51
C ASN A 238 8.69 -4.32 -9.76
N ASP A 239 8.59 -3.03 -9.98
CA ASP A 239 7.58 -2.14 -9.39
C ASP A 239 6.14 -2.40 -9.91
N TRP A 240 5.99 -3.19 -10.99
CA TRP A 240 4.70 -3.67 -11.49
C TRP A 240 4.27 -5.00 -10.87
N GLN A 241 5.10 -5.61 -10.04
CA GLN A 241 4.76 -6.89 -9.44
C GLN A 241 3.57 -6.77 -8.50
N VAL A 242 2.52 -7.57 -8.76
CA VAL A 242 1.37 -7.76 -7.86
C VAL A 242 1.48 -9.13 -7.19
N GLY A 243 1.31 -9.16 -5.88
CA GLY A 243 1.36 -10.40 -5.11
C GLY A 243 1.87 -10.21 -3.69
N GLN A 244 2.05 -11.30 -2.97
CA GLN A 244 2.51 -11.33 -1.58
C GLN A 244 3.84 -10.61 -1.36
N THR A 245 4.76 -10.73 -2.30
CA THR A 245 6.10 -10.10 -2.27
C THR A 245 6.21 -8.86 -3.15
N GLY A 246 5.13 -8.47 -3.81
CA GLY A 246 4.97 -7.27 -4.59
C GLY A 246 3.97 -6.30 -3.94
N LYS A 247 3.27 -5.55 -4.77
CA LYS A 247 2.21 -4.65 -4.33
C LYS A 247 0.92 -5.42 -4.05
N VAL A 248 0.23 -5.10 -2.95
CA VAL A 248 -1.11 -5.58 -2.64
C VAL A 248 -2.10 -4.51 -3.08
N VAL A 249 -3.05 -4.91 -3.91
CA VAL A 249 -3.99 -4.01 -4.58
C VAL A 249 -5.44 -4.47 -4.37
N ALA A 250 -6.37 -3.53 -4.37
CA ALA A 250 -7.81 -3.77 -4.35
C ALA A 250 -8.54 -2.74 -5.23
N PRO A 251 -8.35 -2.78 -6.56
CA PRO A 251 -9.03 -1.90 -7.49
C PRO A 251 -10.53 -2.20 -7.57
N GLN A 252 -11.27 -1.34 -8.23
CA GLN A 252 -12.65 -1.62 -8.62
C GLN A 252 -12.74 -2.70 -9.70
N LEU A 253 -11.73 -2.76 -10.58
CA LEU A 253 -11.64 -3.77 -11.62
C LEU A 253 -10.18 -4.26 -11.76
N TYR A 254 -9.99 -5.56 -11.66
CA TYR A 254 -8.72 -6.25 -11.90
C TYR A 254 -8.87 -7.21 -13.08
N ILE A 255 -8.12 -6.98 -14.15
CA ILE A 255 -8.12 -7.84 -15.33
C ILE A 255 -6.83 -8.68 -15.32
N ALA A 256 -6.96 -9.99 -15.11
CA ALA A 256 -5.85 -10.94 -15.06
C ALA A 256 -5.66 -11.61 -16.42
N CYS A 257 -4.61 -11.27 -17.14
CA CYS A 257 -4.32 -11.72 -18.49
C CYS A 257 -3.21 -12.79 -18.48
N GLY A 258 -3.54 -14.06 -18.72
CA GLY A 258 -2.57 -15.14 -18.76
C GLY A 258 -1.86 -15.40 -17.42
N ILE A 259 -2.56 -15.17 -16.32
CA ILE A 259 -2.11 -15.40 -14.94
C ILE A 259 -2.69 -16.72 -14.47
N SER A 260 -1.86 -17.60 -13.89
CA SER A 260 -2.29 -18.91 -13.43
C SER A 260 -3.15 -18.88 -12.16
N GLY A 261 -2.99 -17.86 -11.31
CA GLY A 261 -3.67 -17.82 -10.01
C GLY A 261 -2.91 -18.54 -8.90
N ALA A 262 -1.57 -18.53 -8.94
CA ALA A 262 -0.77 -18.97 -7.80
C ALA A 262 -1.15 -18.18 -6.54
N ILE A 263 -1.16 -18.88 -5.38
CA ILE A 263 -1.60 -18.31 -4.09
C ILE A 263 -0.89 -17.01 -3.73
N GLN A 264 0.40 -16.88 -4.10
CA GLN A 264 1.19 -15.68 -3.85
C GLN A 264 0.69 -14.48 -4.68
N HIS A 265 0.19 -14.72 -5.90
CA HIS A 265 -0.41 -13.66 -6.72
C HIS A 265 -1.79 -13.29 -6.18
N LEU A 266 -2.61 -14.31 -5.86
CA LEU A 266 -3.95 -14.09 -5.29
C LEU A 266 -3.91 -13.28 -3.99
N ALA A 267 -2.91 -13.52 -3.14
CA ALA A 267 -2.71 -12.73 -1.92
C ALA A 267 -2.56 -11.22 -2.16
N GLY A 268 -2.16 -10.83 -3.37
CA GLY A 268 -1.98 -9.42 -3.75
C GLY A 268 -3.17 -8.79 -4.45
N MET A 269 -4.20 -9.56 -4.91
CA MET A 269 -5.27 -8.96 -5.73
C MET A 269 -6.68 -9.47 -5.43
N LYS A 270 -6.84 -10.52 -4.63
CA LYS A 270 -8.15 -11.15 -4.36
C LYS A 270 -9.19 -10.23 -3.70
N ASP A 271 -8.74 -9.14 -3.07
CA ASP A 271 -9.61 -8.15 -2.44
C ASP A 271 -10.13 -7.10 -3.46
N SER A 272 -9.85 -7.28 -4.76
CA SER A 272 -10.40 -6.46 -5.84
C SER A 272 -11.93 -6.61 -5.89
N LYS A 273 -12.64 -5.52 -6.23
CA LYS A 273 -14.11 -5.53 -6.22
C LYS A 273 -14.71 -6.40 -7.34
N VAL A 274 -14.08 -6.36 -8.52
CA VAL A 274 -14.43 -7.20 -9.66
C VAL A 274 -13.13 -7.76 -10.24
N ILE A 275 -13.09 -9.07 -10.46
CA ILE A 275 -11.97 -9.79 -11.05
C ILE A 275 -12.41 -10.40 -12.36
N VAL A 276 -11.73 -10.03 -13.45
CA VAL A 276 -11.88 -10.64 -14.77
C VAL A 276 -10.64 -11.46 -15.07
N ALA A 277 -10.78 -12.72 -15.44
CA ALA A 277 -9.67 -13.60 -15.82
C ALA A 277 -9.77 -14.02 -17.28
N ILE A 278 -8.65 -13.92 -17.99
CA ILE A 278 -8.49 -14.41 -19.37
C ILE A 278 -7.32 -15.39 -19.36
N ASN A 279 -7.60 -16.64 -19.63
CA ASN A 279 -6.59 -17.71 -19.70
C ASN A 279 -7.06 -18.78 -20.67
N LYS A 280 -6.13 -19.42 -21.38
CA LYS A 280 -6.43 -20.56 -22.26
C LYS A 280 -6.60 -21.88 -21.51
N ASP A 281 -6.07 -21.97 -20.29
CA ASP A 281 -6.18 -23.13 -19.41
C ASP A 281 -7.43 -22.97 -18.54
N GLU A 282 -8.48 -23.72 -18.83
CA GLU A 282 -9.76 -23.69 -18.11
C GLU A 282 -9.65 -24.11 -16.64
N GLU A 283 -8.63 -24.92 -16.30
CA GLU A 283 -8.35 -25.40 -14.95
C GLU A 283 -7.46 -24.41 -14.15
N ALA A 284 -7.07 -23.27 -14.73
CA ALA A 284 -6.22 -22.32 -14.05
C ALA A 284 -6.88 -21.81 -12.74
N PRO A 285 -6.18 -21.87 -11.59
CA PRO A 285 -6.74 -21.48 -10.29
C PRO A 285 -7.27 -20.05 -10.23
N ILE A 286 -6.86 -19.16 -11.16
CA ILE A 286 -7.35 -17.78 -11.23
C ILE A 286 -8.88 -17.73 -11.43
N PHE A 287 -9.47 -18.70 -12.12
CA PHE A 287 -10.90 -18.76 -12.35
C PHE A 287 -11.71 -19.03 -11.07
N GLN A 288 -11.09 -19.59 -10.03
CA GLN A 288 -11.76 -19.84 -8.74
C GLN A 288 -12.05 -18.53 -7.96
N VAL A 289 -11.35 -17.44 -8.29
CA VAL A 289 -11.52 -16.14 -7.66
C VAL A 289 -12.06 -15.08 -8.62
N ALA A 290 -12.21 -15.41 -9.89
CA ALA A 290 -12.72 -14.48 -10.90
C ALA A 290 -14.25 -14.39 -10.86
N ASP A 291 -14.78 -13.15 -10.91
CA ASP A 291 -16.21 -12.92 -11.10
C ASP A 291 -16.62 -13.21 -12.55
N TYR A 292 -15.71 -12.96 -13.49
CA TYR A 292 -15.89 -13.24 -14.92
C TYR A 292 -14.66 -13.94 -15.47
N GLY A 293 -14.85 -15.08 -16.11
CA GLY A 293 -13.79 -15.87 -16.74
C GLY A 293 -14.01 -16.00 -18.25
N LEU A 294 -12.96 -15.78 -19.03
CA LEU A 294 -12.93 -16.06 -20.46
C LEU A 294 -11.83 -17.08 -20.75
N VAL A 295 -12.24 -18.27 -21.18
CA VAL A 295 -11.32 -19.30 -21.65
C VAL A 295 -11.01 -19.02 -23.12
N ALA A 296 -9.90 -18.35 -23.39
CA ALA A 296 -9.50 -17.93 -24.73
C ALA A 296 -8.00 -17.68 -24.82
N ASP A 297 -7.49 -17.61 -26.07
CA ASP A 297 -6.15 -17.09 -26.31
C ASP A 297 -6.16 -15.58 -26.08
N LEU A 298 -5.26 -15.10 -25.21
CA LEU A 298 -5.19 -13.68 -24.87
C LEU A 298 -4.76 -12.80 -26.04
N PHE A 299 -4.03 -13.36 -27.02
CA PHE A 299 -3.59 -12.62 -28.21
C PHE A 299 -4.72 -12.36 -29.20
N ASP A 300 -5.82 -13.10 -29.13
CA ASP A 300 -7.06 -12.86 -29.84
C ASP A 300 -8.01 -11.98 -29.01
N ALA A 301 -8.23 -12.36 -27.76
CA ALA A 301 -9.22 -11.76 -26.88
C ALA A 301 -8.92 -10.30 -26.52
N LEU A 302 -7.66 -9.96 -26.20
CA LEU A 302 -7.33 -8.59 -25.75
C LEU A 302 -7.40 -7.55 -26.88
N PRO A 303 -6.95 -7.82 -28.12
CA PRO A 303 -7.18 -6.90 -29.26
C PRO A 303 -8.66 -6.73 -29.59
N GLU A 304 -9.48 -7.76 -29.46
CA GLU A 304 -10.94 -7.66 -29.65
C GLU A 304 -11.58 -6.81 -28.56
N LEU A 305 -11.23 -7.05 -27.30
CA LEU A 305 -11.66 -6.23 -26.18
C LEU A 305 -11.25 -4.76 -26.39
N GLN A 306 -10.02 -4.52 -26.81
CA GLN A 306 -9.53 -3.17 -27.08
C GLN A 306 -10.36 -2.46 -28.19
N LYS A 307 -10.83 -3.19 -29.20
CA LYS A 307 -11.68 -2.61 -30.27
C LYS A 307 -13.10 -2.33 -29.78
N ALA A 308 -13.61 -3.16 -28.88
CA ALA A 308 -14.97 -3.06 -28.35
C ALA A 308 -15.16 -1.94 -27.31
N LEU A 309 -14.08 -1.52 -26.65
CA LEU A 309 -14.04 -0.38 -25.73
C LEU A 309 -13.89 0.96 -26.47
#